data_a1bb6195ead270b9448392f5f1cb07ef
#
_entry.id   a1bb6195ead270b9448392f5f1cb07ef
#
_cell.length_a   1.000
_cell.length_b   1.000
_cell.length_c   1.000
_cell.angle_alpha   90.00
_cell.angle_beta   90.00
_cell.angle_gamma   90.00
#
_symmetry.space_group_name_H-M   'P 1'
#
loop_
_entity.id
_entity.type
_entity.pdbx_description
1 polymer ?
#
loop_
_entity_poly.entity_id
_entity_poly.type
_entity_poly.pdbx_seq_one_letter_code
_entity_poly.pdbx_strand_id
1 'polypeptide(L)'
;RQESQKLSGESGTAPDYAKIAKAVKWLEESAAQENPFADYAIGRLYREGTLVVADMEKAIFHLKRAADAGNSYAQYQLGKIYLEEEIRNIPSAIQYLTLAAKQKNEFAAYRLGKLYLAGEELPKNTELALHYLKMAADTGNQYAQYALGKVYLIGKDVQQDKELAYDYFFKSAEQGNIYAAYFLEHWNDMPHPDLFLMATRLMRHLEHIIEENVAGRKSGGRRQGIDRKLARKIRQKKIAQGHAVDDHEDMVQTQ
;
A
#
# COMPACT_ATOMS: atom_id res chain seq x y z
N ARG A 1 37.61 33.02 -16.21
CA ARG A 1 37.22 32.19 -17.40
C ARG A 1 37.85 30.83 -17.23
N GLN A 2 37.11 29.74 -17.29
CA GLN A 2 37.43 28.32 -17.12
C GLN A 2 37.24 27.79 -15.69
N GLU A 3 35.98 27.64 -15.27
CA GLU A 3 35.62 26.64 -14.25
C GLU A 3 34.08 26.61 -14.11
N SER A 4 33.37 26.42 -15.21
CA SER A 4 31.88 26.28 -15.19
C SER A 4 31.39 25.28 -16.24
N GLN A 5 32.08 24.13 -16.34
CA GLN A 5 31.62 23.04 -17.21
C GLN A 5 32.13 21.71 -16.67
N LYS A 6 31.43 21.18 -15.64
CA LYS A 6 31.50 19.75 -15.29
C LYS A 6 30.44 19.40 -14.26
N LEU A 7 29.17 19.52 -14.62
CA LEU A 7 28.04 18.87 -13.92
C LEU A 7 26.91 18.65 -14.91
N SER A 8 27.20 17.84 -15.94
CA SER A 8 26.17 17.28 -16.82
C SER A 8 26.67 15.93 -17.32
N GLY A 9 26.29 14.86 -16.64
CA GLY A 9 26.74 13.53 -17.06
C GLY A 9 26.30 12.40 -16.14
N GLU A 10 25.13 12.42 -15.58
CA GLU A 10 24.46 11.15 -15.27
C GLU A 10 23.66 10.74 -16.50
N SER A 11 24.36 10.20 -17.47
CA SER A 11 23.79 9.40 -18.53
C SER A 11 23.21 8.16 -17.87
N GLY A 12 21.90 8.13 -17.68
CA GLY A 12 21.18 6.91 -17.38
C GLY A 12 21.51 5.91 -18.49
N THR A 13 22.44 5.00 -18.23
CA THR A 13 22.79 3.92 -19.15
C THR A 13 21.52 3.12 -19.38
N ALA A 14 21.12 3.00 -20.64
CA ALA A 14 19.99 2.14 -21.02
C ALA A 14 20.16 0.76 -20.37
N PRO A 15 19.07 0.15 -19.88
CA PRO A 15 19.15 -1.14 -19.22
C PRO A 15 19.85 -2.15 -20.13
N ASP A 16 20.85 -2.86 -19.62
CA ASP A 16 21.53 -3.93 -20.35
C ASP A 16 20.61 -5.16 -20.42
N TYR A 17 19.77 -5.19 -21.44
CA TYR A 17 18.78 -6.24 -21.65
C TYR A 17 19.41 -7.65 -21.71
N ALA A 18 20.65 -7.79 -22.15
CA ALA A 18 21.34 -9.08 -22.19
C ALA A 18 21.67 -9.56 -20.76
N LYS A 19 22.10 -8.67 -19.88
CA LYS A 19 22.33 -9.02 -18.47
C LYS A 19 21.02 -9.33 -17.74
N ILE A 20 19.96 -8.59 -18.03
CA ILE A 20 18.63 -8.82 -17.45
C ILE A 20 18.14 -10.21 -17.88
N ALA A 21 18.17 -10.53 -19.17
CA ALA A 21 17.76 -11.84 -19.69
C ALA A 21 18.56 -12.99 -19.06
N LYS A 22 19.88 -12.82 -18.88
CA LYS A 22 20.72 -13.79 -18.21
C LYS A 22 20.36 -13.97 -16.74
N ALA A 23 20.07 -12.89 -16.02
CA ALA A 23 19.65 -12.93 -14.62
C ALA A 23 18.29 -13.63 -14.46
N VAL A 24 17.32 -13.32 -15.33
CA VAL A 24 16.01 -14.01 -15.35
C VAL A 24 16.20 -15.50 -15.59
N LYS A 25 17.03 -15.89 -16.56
CA LYS A 25 17.33 -17.31 -16.84
C LYS A 25 17.92 -18.03 -15.61
N TRP A 26 18.86 -17.41 -14.91
CA TRP A 26 19.41 -17.99 -13.68
C TRP A 26 18.36 -18.15 -12.57
N LEU A 27 17.45 -17.18 -12.44
CA LEU A 27 16.34 -17.31 -11.49
C LEU A 27 15.40 -18.45 -11.89
N GLU A 28 15.10 -18.61 -13.18
CA GLU A 28 14.29 -19.73 -13.70
C GLU A 28 14.95 -21.09 -13.45
N GLU A 29 16.26 -21.20 -13.69
CA GLU A 29 17.05 -22.40 -13.39
C GLU A 29 17.04 -22.72 -11.88
N SER A 30 17.13 -21.70 -11.03
CA SER A 30 17.04 -21.86 -9.57
C SER A 30 15.63 -22.22 -9.11
N ALA A 31 14.60 -21.65 -9.71
CA ALA A 31 13.20 -21.99 -9.43
C ALA A 31 12.85 -23.42 -9.87
N ALA A 32 13.46 -23.90 -10.97
CA ALA A 32 13.33 -25.29 -11.41
C ALA A 32 13.92 -26.29 -10.39
N GLN A 33 14.84 -25.84 -9.54
CA GLN A 33 15.38 -26.60 -8.41
C GLN A 33 14.57 -26.42 -7.12
N GLU A 34 13.31 -25.98 -7.23
CA GLU A 34 12.38 -25.77 -6.12
C GLU A 34 12.84 -24.73 -5.09
N ASN A 35 13.64 -23.73 -5.51
CA ASN A 35 14.06 -22.65 -4.64
C ASN A 35 12.93 -21.59 -4.49
N PRO A 36 12.30 -21.47 -3.31
CA PRO A 36 11.17 -20.57 -3.12
C PRO A 36 11.55 -19.09 -3.18
N PHE A 37 12.81 -18.75 -2.95
CA PHE A 37 13.28 -17.36 -3.09
C PHE A 37 13.41 -16.97 -4.57
N ALA A 38 13.81 -17.90 -5.43
CA ALA A 38 13.86 -17.69 -6.87
C ALA A 38 12.43 -17.54 -7.43
N ASP A 39 11.50 -18.42 -7.05
CA ASP A 39 10.10 -18.30 -7.42
C ASP A 39 9.49 -16.97 -6.96
N TYR A 40 9.76 -16.54 -5.72
CA TYR A 40 9.32 -15.24 -5.23
C TYR A 40 9.88 -14.08 -6.07
N ALA A 41 11.18 -14.11 -6.38
CA ALA A 41 11.83 -13.08 -7.18
C ALA A 41 11.25 -13.00 -8.60
N ILE A 42 11.05 -14.15 -9.27
CA ILE A 42 10.42 -14.20 -10.60
C ILE A 42 8.98 -13.71 -10.55
N GLY A 43 8.21 -14.14 -9.57
CA GLY A 43 6.83 -13.70 -9.40
C GLY A 43 6.73 -12.18 -9.24
N ARG A 44 7.65 -11.57 -8.50
CA ARG A 44 7.75 -10.12 -8.39
C ARG A 44 8.12 -9.45 -9.72
N LEU A 45 9.10 -9.98 -10.43
CA LEU A 45 9.53 -9.43 -11.73
C LEU A 45 8.38 -9.37 -12.73
N TYR A 46 7.61 -10.46 -12.86
CA TYR A 46 6.46 -10.49 -13.76
C TYR A 46 5.31 -9.57 -13.29
N ARG A 47 5.14 -9.40 -11.99
CA ARG A 47 4.13 -8.47 -11.45
C ARG A 47 4.50 -7.01 -11.68
N GLU A 48 5.76 -6.63 -11.44
CA GLU A 48 6.24 -5.26 -11.54
C GLU A 48 6.39 -4.79 -13.00
N GLY A 49 6.75 -5.70 -13.91
CA GLY A 49 6.88 -5.39 -15.34
C GLY A 49 8.01 -4.40 -15.67
N THR A 50 8.94 -4.18 -14.74
CA THR A 50 10.00 -3.17 -14.90
C THR A 50 11.17 -3.66 -15.73
N LEU A 51 11.53 -4.92 -15.59
CA LEU A 51 12.67 -5.55 -16.27
C LEU A 51 12.23 -6.61 -17.30
N VAL A 52 11.02 -7.11 -17.18
CA VAL A 52 10.37 -8.05 -18.09
C VAL A 52 8.97 -7.54 -18.41
N VAL A 53 8.35 -8.04 -19.48
CA VAL A 53 6.95 -7.69 -19.76
C VAL A 53 6.07 -8.21 -18.62
N ALA A 54 5.21 -7.34 -18.10
CA ALA A 54 4.28 -7.71 -17.02
C ALA A 54 3.38 -8.87 -17.45
N ASP A 55 3.28 -9.87 -16.58
CA ASP A 55 2.47 -11.07 -16.82
C ASP A 55 1.90 -11.53 -15.47
N MET A 56 0.65 -11.19 -15.20
CA MET A 56 0.02 -11.47 -13.92
C MET A 56 -0.22 -12.98 -13.70
N GLU A 57 -0.45 -13.75 -14.75
CA GLU A 57 -0.63 -15.20 -14.64
C GLU A 57 0.67 -15.87 -14.21
N LYS A 58 1.79 -15.53 -14.86
CA LYS A 58 3.11 -16.01 -14.44
C LYS A 58 3.49 -15.53 -13.05
N ALA A 59 3.18 -14.27 -12.71
CA ALA A 59 3.42 -13.74 -11.38
C ALA A 59 2.71 -14.57 -10.30
N ILE A 60 1.42 -14.85 -10.49
CA ILE A 60 0.62 -15.67 -9.56
C ILE A 60 1.15 -17.10 -9.50
N PHE A 61 1.52 -17.69 -10.64
CA PHE A 61 2.06 -19.05 -10.69
C PHE A 61 3.32 -19.19 -9.82
N HIS A 62 4.31 -18.34 -10.03
CA HIS A 62 5.55 -18.39 -9.27
C HIS A 62 5.35 -17.99 -7.80
N LEU A 63 4.53 -16.98 -7.52
CA LEU A 63 4.21 -16.60 -6.14
C LEU A 63 3.50 -17.74 -5.39
N LYS A 64 2.62 -18.51 -6.04
CA LYS A 64 1.98 -19.68 -5.41
C LYS A 64 3.00 -20.74 -5.05
N ARG A 65 3.89 -21.10 -5.96
CA ARG A 65 4.96 -22.08 -5.69
C ARG A 65 5.79 -21.64 -4.47
N ALA A 66 6.21 -20.37 -4.44
CA ALA A 66 6.95 -19.83 -3.29
C ALA A 66 6.13 -19.84 -2.00
N ALA A 67 4.85 -19.49 -2.07
CA ALA A 67 3.95 -19.44 -0.92
C ALA A 67 3.67 -20.84 -0.34
N ASP A 68 3.48 -21.83 -1.21
CA ASP A 68 3.26 -23.22 -0.85
C ASP A 68 4.53 -23.84 -0.19
N ALA A 69 5.71 -23.38 -0.61
CA ALA A 69 6.99 -23.68 0.04
C ALA A 69 7.24 -22.87 1.34
N GLY A 70 6.25 -22.10 1.81
CA GLY A 70 6.29 -21.40 3.09
C GLY A 70 6.90 -19.99 3.05
N ASN A 71 7.19 -19.42 1.88
CA ASN A 71 7.73 -18.06 1.80
C ASN A 71 6.67 -17.01 2.22
N SER A 72 6.87 -16.37 3.38
CA SER A 72 5.92 -15.42 3.95
C SER A 72 5.73 -14.14 3.11
N TYR A 73 6.75 -13.73 2.38
CA TYR A 73 6.65 -12.57 1.47
C TYR A 73 5.81 -12.91 0.23
N ALA A 74 5.94 -14.13 -0.30
CA ALA A 74 5.10 -14.60 -1.40
C ALA A 74 3.63 -14.71 -0.97
N GLN A 75 3.38 -15.26 0.23
CA GLN A 75 2.04 -15.30 0.83
C GLN A 75 1.46 -13.89 0.99
N TYR A 76 2.22 -12.94 1.49
CA TYR A 76 1.79 -11.54 1.58
C TYR A 76 1.48 -10.93 0.20
N GLN A 77 2.31 -11.17 -0.81
CA GLN A 77 2.08 -10.65 -2.17
C GLN A 77 0.81 -11.25 -2.80
N LEU A 78 0.58 -12.56 -2.64
CA LEU A 78 -0.67 -13.18 -3.09
C LEU A 78 -1.89 -12.60 -2.38
N GLY A 79 -1.79 -12.41 -1.06
CA GLY A 79 -2.84 -11.75 -0.30
C GLY A 79 -3.19 -10.36 -0.84
N LYS A 80 -2.18 -9.58 -1.26
CA LYS A 80 -2.40 -8.28 -1.92
C LYS A 80 -3.06 -8.42 -3.28
N ILE A 81 -2.56 -9.32 -4.12
CA ILE A 81 -3.09 -9.57 -5.47
C ILE A 81 -4.56 -9.94 -5.42
N TYR A 82 -4.94 -10.84 -4.50
CA TYR A 82 -6.35 -11.25 -4.34
C TYR A 82 -7.26 -10.18 -3.73
N LEU A 83 -6.73 -9.04 -3.30
CA LEU A 83 -7.51 -7.85 -2.92
C LEU A 83 -7.70 -6.86 -4.08
N GLU A 84 -6.97 -7.01 -5.19
CA GLU A 84 -7.08 -6.15 -6.38
C GLU A 84 -8.41 -6.42 -7.10
N GLU A 85 -9.03 -5.40 -7.69
CA GLU A 85 -10.39 -5.50 -8.26
C GLU A 85 -10.47 -6.53 -9.40
N GLU A 86 -9.42 -6.64 -10.21
CA GLU A 86 -9.36 -7.50 -11.40
C GLU A 86 -9.33 -9.01 -11.04
N ILE A 87 -8.78 -9.37 -9.88
CA ILE A 87 -8.56 -10.78 -9.48
C ILE A 87 -9.20 -11.06 -8.12
N ARG A 88 -10.14 -10.23 -7.72
CA ARG A 88 -10.69 -10.20 -6.38
C ARG A 88 -11.16 -11.56 -5.86
N ASN A 89 -10.49 -12.04 -4.80
CA ASN A 89 -10.85 -13.25 -4.06
C ASN A 89 -10.54 -13.06 -2.57
N ILE A 90 -11.50 -12.52 -1.84
CA ILE A 90 -11.33 -12.18 -0.43
C ILE A 90 -10.98 -13.39 0.45
N PRO A 91 -11.62 -14.57 0.33
CA PRO A 91 -11.23 -15.75 1.10
C PRO A 91 -9.77 -16.13 0.91
N SER A 92 -9.28 -16.18 -0.34
CA SER A 92 -7.88 -16.49 -0.63
C SER A 92 -6.94 -15.41 -0.09
N ALA A 93 -7.31 -14.13 -0.22
CA ALA A 93 -6.53 -13.02 0.34
C ALA A 93 -6.32 -13.18 1.85
N ILE A 94 -7.40 -13.45 2.60
CA ILE A 94 -7.35 -13.65 4.05
C ILE A 94 -6.52 -14.87 4.40
N GLN A 95 -6.68 -15.98 3.67
CA GLN A 95 -5.91 -17.20 3.88
C GLN A 95 -4.41 -16.92 3.79
N TYR A 96 -3.95 -16.34 2.67
CA TYR A 96 -2.52 -16.07 2.46
C TYR A 96 -1.97 -15.00 3.41
N LEU A 97 -2.72 -13.93 3.68
CA LEU A 97 -2.32 -12.92 4.66
C LEU A 97 -2.20 -13.53 6.07
N THR A 98 -3.11 -14.43 6.45
CA THR A 98 -3.06 -15.10 7.76
C THR A 98 -1.86 -16.04 7.86
N LEU A 99 -1.54 -16.79 6.80
CA LEU A 99 -0.33 -17.63 6.75
C LEU A 99 0.94 -16.80 6.91
N ALA A 100 1.04 -15.67 6.22
CA ALA A 100 2.16 -14.76 6.34
C ALA A 100 2.26 -14.13 7.75
N ALA A 101 1.13 -13.68 8.31
CA ALA A 101 1.09 -13.09 9.65
C ALA A 101 1.50 -14.08 10.75
N LYS A 102 1.11 -15.36 10.65
CA LYS A 102 1.58 -16.43 11.55
C LYS A 102 3.10 -16.59 11.53
N GLN A 103 3.74 -16.27 10.42
CA GLN A 103 5.20 -16.24 10.29
C GLN A 103 5.81 -14.88 10.67
N LYS A 104 5.08 -14.05 11.40
CA LYS A 104 5.50 -12.71 11.86
C LYS A 104 5.78 -11.73 10.70
N ASN A 105 5.16 -11.92 9.53
CA ASN A 105 5.22 -10.93 8.48
C ASN A 105 4.39 -9.71 8.90
N GLU A 106 5.07 -8.63 9.26
CA GLU A 106 4.46 -7.40 9.78
C GLU A 106 3.50 -6.73 8.78
N PHE A 107 3.82 -6.79 7.49
CA PHE A 107 3.00 -6.19 6.44
C PHE A 107 1.67 -6.93 6.28
N ALA A 108 1.70 -8.27 6.39
CA ALA A 108 0.50 -9.10 6.34
C ALA A 108 -0.39 -8.86 7.58
N ALA A 109 0.21 -8.84 8.76
CA ALA A 109 -0.50 -8.54 9.99
C ALA A 109 -1.13 -7.14 9.96
N TYR A 110 -0.38 -6.11 9.55
CA TYR A 110 -0.91 -4.77 9.37
C TYR A 110 -2.09 -4.73 8.39
N ARG A 111 -1.97 -5.44 7.25
CA ARG A 111 -3.04 -5.49 6.24
C ARG A 111 -4.31 -6.13 6.77
N LEU A 112 -4.20 -7.26 7.49
CA LEU A 112 -5.33 -7.91 8.15
C LEU A 112 -5.99 -7.00 9.18
N GLY A 113 -5.19 -6.36 10.03
CA GLY A 113 -5.69 -5.41 11.01
C GLY A 113 -6.50 -4.28 10.36
N LYS A 114 -6.01 -3.73 9.26
CA LYS A 114 -6.75 -2.71 8.49
C LYS A 114 -8.06 -3.23 7.88
N LEU A 115 -8.05 -4.43 7.32
CA LEU A 115 -9.25 -5.03 6.71
C LEU A 115 -10.35 -5.23 7.75
N TYR A 116 -10.03 -5.80 8.92
CA TYR A 116 -10.99 -5.99 10.00
C TYR A 116 -11.44 -4.68 10.64
N LEU A 117 -10.59 -3.65 10.67
CA LEU A 117 -10.95 -2.34 11.22
C LEU A 117 -11.88 -1.55 10.28
N ALA A 118 -11.64 -1.65 8.97
CA ALA A 118 -12.42 -0.94 7.96
C ALA A 118 -13.85 -1.50 7.82
N GLY A 119 -13.99 -2.83 7.84
CA GLY A 119 -15.28 -3.49 7.69
C GLY A 119 -15.89 -3.36 6.28
N GLU A 120 -15.10 -3.00 5.27
CA GLU A 120 -15.56 -2.82 3.88
C GLU A 120 -15.56 -4.13 3.10
N GLU A 121 -14.50 -4.92 3.25
CA GLU A 121 -14.27 -6.20 2.55
C GLU A 121 -14.73 -7.41 3.36
N LEU A 122 -14.69 -7.26 4.66
CA LEU A 122 -15.05 -8.24 5.67
C LEU A 122 -15.96 -7.59 6.72
N PRO A 123 -16.77 -8.35 7.44
CA PRO A 123 -17.45 -7.83 8.61
C PRO A 123 -16.45 -7.23 9.59
N LYS A 124 -16.74 -6.01 10.04
CA LYS A 124 -15.88 -5.31 11.01
C LYS A 124 -15.70 -6.16 12.26
N ASN A 125 -14.45 -6.33 12.67
CA ASN A 125 -14.10 -7.03 13.91
C ASN A 125 -12.96 -6.30 14.60
N THR A 126 -13.29 -5.51 15.61
CA THR A 126 -12.32 -4.68 16.32
C THR A 126 -11.30 -5.51 17.11
N GLU A 127 -11.71 -6.65 17.67
CA GLU A 127 -10.80 -7.53 18.42
C GLU A 127 -9.72 -8.13 17.50
N LEU A 128 -10.12 -8.70 16.37
CA LEU A 128 -9.17 -9.21 15.37
C LEU A 128 -8.32 -8.08 14.79
N ALA A 129 -8.91 -6.90 14.54
CA ALA A 129 -8.16 -5.75 14.06
C ALA A 129 -7.04 -5.36 15.04
N LEU A 130 -7.36 -5.24 16.33
CA LEU A 130 -6.37 -4.93 17.36
C LEU A 130 -5.33 -6.03 17.52
N HIS A 131 -5.74 -7.29 17.49
CA HIS A 131 -4.82 -8.42 17.55
C HIS A 131 -3.75 -8.34 16.45
N TYR A 132 -4.17 -8.18 15.21
CA TYR A 132 -3.24 -8.12 14.08
C TYR A 132 -2.44 -6.81 14.03
N LEU A 133 -3.05 -5.66 14.39
CA LEU A 133 -2.30 -4.39 14.48
C LEU A 133 -1.23 -4.43 15.57
N LYS A 134 -1.53 -5.01 16.74
CA LYS A 134 -0.55 -5.18 17.82
C LYS A 134 0.57 -6.11 17.38
N MET A 135 0.25 -7.25 16.75
CA MET A 135 1.25 -8.17 16.21
C MET A 135 2.20 -7.44 15.24
N ALA A 136 1.69 -6.60 14.35
CA ALA A 136 2.50 -5.81 13.43
C ALA A 136 3.31 -4.71 14.14
N ALA A 137 2.72 -4.06 15.13
CA ALA A 137 3.39 -3.00 15.90
C ALA A 137 4.55 -3.56 16.76
N ASP A 138 4.38 -4.75 17.33
CA ASP A 138 5.38 -5.44 18.14
C ASP A 138 6.58 -5.90 17.30
N THR A 139 6.37 -6.16 16.01
CA THR A 139 7.45 -6.44 15.04
C THR A 139 8.08 -5.17 14.44
N GLY A 140 7.64 -3.99 14.88
CA GLY A 140 8.25 -2.72 14.50
C GLY A 140 7.54 -1.97 13.36
N ASN A 141 6.38 -2.43 12.89
CA ASN A 141 5.69 -1.75 11.80
C ASN A 141 5.17 -0.37 12.20
N GLN A 142 5.81 0.69 11.71
CA GLN A 142 5.43 2.08 12.02
C GLN A 142 3.99 2.44 11.62
N TYR A 143 3.45 1.84 10.56
CA TYR A 143 2.09 2.11 10.11
C TYR A 143 1.05 1.44 11.02
N ALA A 144 1.37 0.28 11.60
CA ALA A 144 0.54 -0.38 12.60
C ALA A 144 0.54 0.40 13.92
N GLN A 145 1.70 0.87 14.36
CA GLN A 145 1.82 1.75 15.53
C GLN A 145 0.99 3.03 15.34
N TYR A 146 1.13 3.70 14.20
CA TYR A 146 0.30 4.86 13.87
C TYR A 146 -1.20 4.54 13.85
N ALA A 147 -1.59 3.39 13.30
CA ALA A 147 -2.99 2.97 13.27
C ALA A 147 -3.55 2.73 14.68
N LEU A 148 -2.79 2.07 15.56
CA LEU A 148 -3.15 1.86 16.96
C LEU A 148 -3.27 3.19 17.72
N GLY A 149 -2.31 4.09 17.53
CA GLY A 149 -2.38 5.44 18.11
C GLY A 149 -3.70 6.13 17.77
N LYS A 150 -4.14 6.06 16.49
CA LYS A 150 -5.44 6.62 16.10
C LYS A 150 -6.64 5.91 16.73
N VAL A 151 -6.60 4.58 16.80
CA VAL A 151 -7.70 3.80 17.39
C VAL A 151 -7.90 4.18 18.86
N TYR A 152 -6.82 4.25 19.64
CA TYR A 152 -6.91 4.62 21.05
C TYR A 152 -7.18 6.12 21.28
N LEU A 153 -6.69 6.99 20.40
CA LEU A 153 -6.97 8.42 20.47
C LEU A 153 -8.47 8.73 20.26
N ILE A 154 -9.10 8.06 19.29
CA ILE A 154 -10.52 8.30 18.96
C ILE A 154 -11.44 7.64 19.98
N GLY A 155 -11.12 6.42 20.41
CA GLY A 155 -11.91 5.66 21.35
C GLY A 155 -13.31 5.25 20.85
N LYS A 156 -13.53 5.22 19.51
CA LYS A 156 -14.86 4.90 18.94
C LYS A 156 -15.24 3.43 19.10
N ASP A 157 -14.27 2.55 18.87
CA ASP A 157 -14.47 1.09 18.86
C ASP A 157 -13.78 0.41 20.04
N VAL A 158 -13.06 1.17 20.85
CA VAL A 158 -12.34 0.77 22.07
C VAL A 158 -12.46 1.89 23.08
N GLN A 159 -12.16 1.61 24.35
CA GLN A 159 -12.02 2.66 25.34
C GLN A 159 -10.91 3.63 24.91
N GLN A 160 -11.20 4.93 24.94
CA GLN A 160 -10.21 5.96 24.66
C GLN A 160 -9.07 5.90 25.69
N ASP A 161 -7.84 5.92 25.16
CA ASP A 161 -6.62 5.93 25.97
C ASP A 161 -5.61 6.86 25.30
N LYS A 162 -5.52 8.09 25.81
CA LYS A 162 -4.63 9.11 25.24
C LYS A 162 -3.16 8.83 25.53
N GLU A 163 -2.83 8.24 26.67
CA GLU A 163 -1.45 7.91 27.03
C GLU A 163 -0.92 6.81 26.11
N LEU A 164 -1.69 5.74 25.95
CA LEU A 164 -1.34 4.66 25.04
C LEU A 164 -1.30 5.14 23.58
N ALA A 165 -2.18 6.05 23.18
CA ALA A 165 -2.15 6.65 21.85
C ALA A 165 -0.86 7.45 21.62
N TYR A 166 -0.45 8.24 22.61
CA TYR A 166 0.82 8.98 22.57
C TYR A 166 2.01 8.05 22.39
N ASP A 167 2.10 6.98 23.18
CA ASP A 167 3.18 6.00 23.10
C ASP A 167 3.29 5.35 21.72
N TYR A 168 2.14 4.99 21.12
CA TYR A 168 2.13 4.43 19.78
C TYR A 168 2.53 5.45 18.70
N PHE A 169 2.10 6.71 18.80
CA PHE A 169 2.56 7.76 17.90
C PHE A 169 4.05 8.04 18.06
N PHE A 170 4.55 8.05 19.31
CA PHE A 170 5.97 8.25 19.59
C PHE A 170 6.83 7.18 18.92
N LYS A 171 6.52 5.89 19.15
CA LYS A 171 7.21 4.77 18.49
C LYS A 171 7.17 4.84 16.97
N SER A 172 6.04 5.26 16.42
CA SER A 172 5.87 5.41 14.96
C SER A 172 6.71 6.58 14.40
N ALA A 173 6.76 7.71 15.12
CA ALA A 173 7.53 8.89 14.72
C ALA A 173 9.04 8.64 14.78
N GLU A 174 9.52 7.92 15.79
CA GLU A 174 10.94 7.52 15.89
C GLU A 174 11.42 6.73 14.68
N GLN A 175 10.50 6.03 14.00
CA GLN A 175 10.79 5.31 12.76
C GLN A 175 10.59 6.16 11.49
N GLY A 176 10.37 7.46 11.64
CA GLY A 176 10.23 8.41 10.54
C GLY A 176 8.82 8.56 9.99
N ASN A 177 7.79 8.11 10.70
CA ASN A 177 6.41 8.36 10.27
C ASN A 177 6.04 9.83 10.51
N ILE A 178 6.03 10.61 9.44
CA ILE A 178 5.75 12.05 9.46
C ILE A 178 4.37 12.40 10.02
N TYR A 179 3.37 11.53 9.80
CA TYR A 179 2.02 11.75 10.33
C TYR A 179 1.96 11.56 11.84
N ALA A 180 2.72 10.59 12.37
CA ALA A 180 2.83 10.38 13.80
C ALA A 180 3.57 11.56 14.47
N ALA A 181 4.67 12.02 13.86
CA ALA A 181 5.41 13.20 14.31
C ALA A 181 4.50 14.44 14.37
N TYR A 182 3.71 14.66 13.33
CA TYR A 182 2.75 15.77 13.29
C TYR A 182 1.71 15.70 14.42
N PHE A 183 1.21 14.51 14.76
CA PHE A 183 0.30 14.33 15.90
C PHE A 183 0.96 14.68 17.24
N LEU A 184 2.23 14.32 17.42
CA LEU A 184 2.97 14.63 18.64
C LEU A 184 3.26 16.12 18.78
N GLU A 185 3.66 16.79 17.69
CA GLU A 185 3.94 18.22 17.65
C GLU A 185 2.71 19.05 18.08
N HIS A 186 1.52 18.62 17.67
CA HIS A 186 0.28 19.33 17.96
C HIS A 186 -0.55 18.66 19.09
N TRP A 187 0.08 17.80 19.91
CA TRP A 187 -0.64 16.99 20.90
C TRP A 187 -1.46 17.81 21.89
N ASN A 188 -0.92 18.93 22.36
CA ASN A 188 -1.57 19.82 23.33
C ASN A 188 -2.61 20.75 22.69
N ASP A 189 -2.53 20.95 21.38
CA ASP A 189 -3.38 21.87 20.64
C ASP A 189 -4.61 21.20 20.02
N MET A 190 -4.82 19.90 20.29
CA MET A 190 -5.90 19.09 19.73
C MET A 190 -7.18 19.09 20.59
N PRO A 191 -8.05 20.09 20.49
CA PRO A 191 -9.34 20.05 21.20
C PRO A 191 -10.27 18.98 20.60
N HIS A 192 -10.11 18.68 19.29
CA HIS A 192 -10.96 17.74 18.53
C HIS A 192 -10.12 16.78 17.68
N PRO A 193 -9.76 15.59 18.21
CA PRO A 193 -8.98 14.59 17.49
C PRO A 193 -9.54 14.19 16.11
N ASP A 194 -10.87 14.21 15.96
CA ASP A 194 -11.55 13.85 14.72
C ASP A 194 -11.25 14.85 13.57
N LEU A 195 -11.24 16.14 13.87
CA LEU A 195 -10.90 17.18 12.87
C LEU A 195 -9.44 17.07 12.43
N PHE A 196 -8.56 16.75 13.38
CA PHE A 196 -7.15 16.55 13.11
C PHE A 196 -6.90 15.35 12.21
N LEU A 197 -7.62 14.26 12.45
CA LEU A 197 -7.60 13.06 11.58
C LEU A 197 -8.15 13.34 10.19
N MET A 198 -9.15 14.21 10.06
CA MET A 198 -9.63 14.66 8.76
C MET A 198 -8.56 15.46 8.02
N ALA A 199 -7.87 16.37 8.70
CA ALA A 199 -6.79 17.17 8.12
C ALA A 199 -5.63 16.28 7.64
N THR A 200 -5.20 15.29 8.43
CA THR A 200 -4.14 14.37 8.03
C THR A 200 -4.55 13.46 6.85
N ARG A 201 -5.82 13.08 6.76
CA ARG A 201 -6.34 12.35 5.59
C ARG A 201 -6.31 13.21 4.34
N LEU A 202 -6.70 14.48 4.47
CA LEU A 202 -6.68 15.43 3.36
C LEU A 202 -5.25 15.70 2.89
N MET A 203 -4.31 15.92 3.81
CA MET A 203 -2.88 16.11 3.47
C MET A 203 -2.32 14.90 2.71
N ARG A 204 -2.56 13.68 3.19
CA ARG A 204 -2.14 12.46 2.48
C ARG A 204 -2.72 12.36 1.08
N HIS A 205 -3.98 12.73 0.92
CA HIS A 205 -4.62 12.71 -0.40
C HIS A 205 -4.01 13.76 -1.34
N LEU A 206 -3.69 14.94 -0.82
CA LEU A 206 -3.01 15.99 -1.58
C LEU A 206 -1.58 15.58 -1.97
N GLU A 207 -0.82 14.95 -1.06
CA GLU A 207 0.51 14.41 -1.38
C GLU A 207 0.44 13.39 -2.52
N HIS A 208 -0.49 12.45 -2.45
CA HIS A 208 -0.68 11.47 -3.53
C HIS A 208 -1.01 12.12 -4.87
N ILE A 209 -1.89 13.13 -4.89
CA ILE A 209 -2.20 13.89 -6.10
C ILE A 209 -0.97 14.64 -6.62
N ILE A 210 -0.15 15.20 -5.73
CA ILE A 210 1.07 15.92 -6.11
C ILE A 210 2.09 14.95 -6.70
N GLU A 211 2.31 13.79 -6.06
CA GLU A 211 3.21 12.74 -6.54
C GLU A 211 2.80 12.21 -7.91
N GLU A 212 1.52 11.92 -8.11
CA GLU A 212 0.98 11.50 -9.41
C GLU A 212 1.18 12.57 -10.50
N ASN A 213 0.93 13.84 -10.17
CA ASN A 213 1.12 14.95 -11.10
C ASN A 213 2.61 15.17 -11.44
N VAL A 214 3.51 14.98 -10.47
CA VAL A 214 4.97 15.08 -10.69
C VAL A 214 5.47 13.89 -11.51
N ALA A 215 5.01 12.68 -11.20
CA ALA A 215 5.34 11.48 -11.97
C ALA A 215 4.81 11.56 -13.41
N GLY A 216 3.58 12.04 -13.61
CA GLY A 216 2.98 12.26 -14.91
C GLY A 216 3.72 13.29 -15.78
N ARG A 217 4.34 14.31 -15.16
CA ARG A 217 5.19 15.29 -15.88
C ARG A 217 6.51 14.68 -16.35
N LYS A 218 7.07 13.73 -15.60
CA LYS A 218 8.33 13.04 -15.96
C LYS A 218 8.14 12.01 -17.06
N SER A 219 6.94 11.44 -17.21
CA SER A 219 6.67 10.36 -18.19
C SER A 219 6.11 10.84 -19.53
N GLY A 220 5.89 12.16 -19.73
CA GLY A 220 5.36 12.70 -21.00
C GLY A 220 3.97 12.17 -21.39
N GLY A 221 3.30 11.49 -20.50
CA GLY A 221 2.02 10.84 -20.72
C GLY A 221 0.83 11.72 -20.36
N ARG A 222 -0.24 11.59 -21.16
CA ARG A 222 -1.55 12.25 -21.03
C ARG A 222 -1.97 12.44 -19.57
N ARG A 223 -2.52 13.62 -19.27
CA ARG A 223 -3.27 13.92 -18.06
C ARG A 223 -4.31 12.81 -17.85
N GLN A 224 -4.04 11.86 -16.95
CA GLN A 224 -5.11 11.00 -16.43
C GLN A 224 -5.95 11.86 -15.49
N GLY A 225 -7.24 11.96 -15.80
CA GLY A 225 -8.19 12.69 -14.99
C GLY A 225 -8.28 12.12 -13.57
N ILE A 226 -8.96 12.88 -12.71
CA ILE A 226 -9.30 12.54 -11.32
C ILE A 226 -9.52 11.03 -11.18
N ASP A 227 -8.83 10.42 -10.19
CA ASP A 227 -8.96 9.01 -9.86
C ASP A 227 -10.43 8.55 -10.01
N ARG A 228 -10.67 7.66 -10.97
CA ARG A 228 -12.02 7.15 -11.30
C ARG A 228 -12.76 6.65 -10.06
N LYS A 229 -12.04 6.11 -9.09
CA LYS A 229 -12.57 5.63 -7.81
C LYS A 229 -13.08 6.78 -6.94
N LEU A 230 -12.35 7.89 -6.91
CA LEU A 230 -12.74 9.11 -6.20
C LEU A 230 -13.93 9.79 -6.90
N ALA A 231 -13.89 9.92 -8.22
CA ALA A 231 -14.99 10.45 -9.02
C ALA A 231 -16.28 9.65 -8.80
N ARG A 232 -16.18 8.30 -8.79
CA ARG A 232 -17.30 7.41 -8.51
C ARG A 232 -17.86 7.58 -7.08
N LYS A 233 -16.99 7.70 -6.08
CA LYS A 233 -17.40 7.96 -4.68
C LYS A 233 -18.07 9.34 -4.53
N ILE A 234 -17.54 10.37 -5.17
CA ILE A 234 -18.13 11.71 -5.18
C ILE A 234 -19.50 11.67 -5.84
N ARG A 235 -19.62 11.00 -7.01
CA ARG A 235 -20.90 10.81 -7.73
C ARG A 235 -21.93 10.09 -6.86
N GLN A 236 -21.56 8.98 -6.23
CA GLN A 236 -22.45 8.23 -5.32
C GLN A 236 -22.92 9.10 -4.14
N LYS A 237 -22.01 9.92 -3.58
CA LYS A 237 -22.34 10.81 -2.47
C LYS A 237 -23.27 11.96 -2.90
N LYS A 238 -23.08 12.53 -4.09
CA LYS A 238 -23.97 13.53 -4.67
C LYS A 238 -25.39 12.97 -4.91
N ILE A 239 -25.48 11.76 -5.47
CA ILE A 239 -26.77 11.06 -5.68
C ILE A 239 -27.46 10.80 -4.35
N ALA A 240 -26.73 10.32 -3.33
CA ALA A 240 -27.27 10.05 -2.01
C ALA A 240 -27.75 11.32 -1.29
N GLN A 241 -27.24 12.50 -1.67
CA GLN A 241 -27.64 13.81 -1.16
C GLN A 241 -28.73 14.48 -2.00
N GLY A 242 -29.28 13.79 -3.01
CA GLY A 242 -30.38 14.29 -3.85
C GLY A 242 -29.95 15.34 -4.90
N HIS A 243 -28.64 15.46 -5.19
CA HIS A 243 -28.16 16.33 -6.25
C HIS A 243 -28.26 15.64 -7.61
N ALA A 244 -28.83 16.34 -8.61
CA ALA A 244 -28.80 15.89 -9.99
C ALA A 244 -27.34 15.80 -10.48
N VAL A 245 -26.96 14.70 -11.10
CA VAL A 245 -25.63 14.49 -11.69
C VAL A 245 -25.79 14.60 -13.19
N ASP A 246 -25.15 15.61 -13.79
CA ASP A 246 -25.15 15.82 -15.22
C ASP A 246 -24.40 14.68 -15.94
N ASP A 247 -25.07 13.97 -16.84
CA ASP A 247 -24.49 12.85 -17.61
C ASP A 247 -23.59 13.31 -18.78
N HIS A 248 -23.36 14.62 -18.90
CA HIS A 248 -22.60 15.20 -20.02
C HIS A 248 -21.06 15.17 -19.85
N GLU A 249 -20.52 14.84 -18.69
CA GLU A 249 -19.06 14.80 -18.49
C GLU A 249 -18.38 13.54 -19.07
N ASP A 250 -19.13 12.49 -19.44
CA ASP A 250 -18.54 11.25 -19.97
C ASP A 250 -18.35 11.25 -21.50
N MET A 251 -18.81 12.27 -22.25
CA MET A 251 -18.76 12.31 -23.72
C MET A 251 -17.62 13.12 -24.34
N VAL A 252 -16.72 13.71 -23.57
CA VAL A 252 -15.63 14.56 -24.10
C VAL A 252 -14.29 13.83 -24.24
N GLN A 253 -14.21 12.51 -24.08
CA GLN A 253 -12.94 11.75 -24.20
C GLN A 253 -12.92 10.65 -25.29
N THR A 254 -13.73 10.78 -26.32
CA THR A 254 -13.59 9.95 -27.56
C THR A 254 -13.56 10.84 -28.78
N GLN A 255 -12.53 11.66 -28.93
CA GLN A 255 -12.01 12.15 -30.21
C GLN A 255 -10.50 12.34 -30.12
#